data_183fb8046992b21e29fa7bdabfef6ada
#
_entry.id   183fb8046992b21e29fa7bdabfef6ada
#
_cell.length_a   1.000
_cell.length_b   1.000
_cell.length_c   1.000
_cell.angle_alpha   90.00
_cell.angle_beta   90.00
_cell.angle_gamma   90.00
#
_symmetry.space_group_name_H-M   'P 1'
#
loop_
_entity.id
_entity.type
_entity.pdbx_description
1 polymer ?
#
loop_
_entity_poly.entity_id
_entity_poly.type
_entity_poly.pdbx_seq_one_letter_code
_entity_poly.pdbx_strand_id
1 'polypeptide(L)'
;MSEVFMMVTITDRKRAPEFLEFYKENKAEVSIVTLGKGTANDEVLDYLGLEVAEKTVILSIVTDSVWKMLKRGLQRELQIDVPGVGIAFIVPVSSIGGKRELMFLTENQDFEKGEETILKETTHELLVVIANQGY
;
A
#
# COMPACT_ATOMS: atom_id res chain seq x y z
N MET A 1 -14.43 -11.52 -11.67
CA MET A 1 -13.99 -11.59 -10.29
C MET A 1 -12.91 -10.53 -10.04
N SER A 2 -13.10 -9.69 -9.05
CA SER A 2 -12.13 -8.63 -8.77
C SER A 2 -10.95 -9.21 -8.01
N GLU A 3 -9.76 -8.99 -8.51
CA GLU A 3 -8.55 -9.33 -7.77
C GLU A 3 -8.32 -8.31 -6.67
N VAL A 4 -7.72 -8.77 -5.59
CA VAL A 4 -7.38 -7.95 -4.43
C VAL A 4 -5.88 -7.84 -4.36
N PHE A 5 -5.43 -6.63 -4.08
CA PHE A 5 -3.99 -6.32 -3.99
C PHE A 5 -3.69 -5.64 -2.68
N MET A 6 -2.51 -5.86 -2.18
CA MET A 6 -1.96 -5.06 -1.09
C MET A 6 -1.19 -3.90 -1.72
N MET A 7 -1.67 -2.69 -1.49
CA MET A 7 -0.98 -1.49 -1.94
C MET A 7 0.00 -1.07 -0.84
N VAL A 8 1.25 -0.92 -1.21
CA VAL A 8 2.31 -0.50 -0.31
C VAL A 8 2.78 0.88 -0.73
N THR A 9 2.73 1.82 0.18
CA THR A 9 3.23 3.18 -0.04
C THR A 9 4.34 3.46 0.96
N ILE A 10 5.46 3.96 0.48
CA ILE A 10 6.59 4.35 1.31
C ILE A 10 6.87 5.82 1.05
N THR A 11 6.77 6.64 2.07
CA THR A 11 6.96 8.09 1.95
C THR A 11 7.57 8.64 3.25
N ASP A 12 8.01 9.88 3.23
CA ASP A 12 8.51 10.54 4.43
C ASP A 12 7.36 10.73 5.44
N ARG A 13 7.68 10.68 6.73
CA ARG A 13 6.70 10.87 7.79
C ARG A 13 5.94 12.19 7.65
N LYS A 14 6.59 13.22 7.16
CA LYS A 14 5.97 14.54 6.97
C LYS A 14 4.87 14.53 5.92
N ARG A 15 4.99 13.67 4.91
CA ARG A 15 4.02 13.59 3.83
C ARG A 15 2.96 12.52 4.02
N ALA A 16 3.15 11.62 4.97
CA ALA A 16 2.22 10.52 5.21
C ALA A 16 0.77 10.97 5.42
N PRO A 17 0.48 12.02 6.20
CA PRO A 17 -0.91 12.47 6.36
C PRO A 17 -1.60 12.85 5.06
N GLU A 18 -0.87 13.44 4.13
CA GLU A 18 -1.38 13.82 2.80
C GLU A 18 -1.81 12.58 2.00
N PHE A 19 -0.97 11.54 2.02
CA PHE A 19 -1.31 10.27 1.36
C PHE A 19 -2.51 9.59 2.01
N LEU A 20 -2.54 9.55 3.34
CA LEU A 20 -3.63 8.91 4.07
C LEU A 20 -4.98 9.58 3.79
N GLU A 21 -5.00 10.89 3.76
CA GLU A 21 -6.22 11.65 3.45
C GLU A 21 -6.68 11.36 2.02
N PHE A 22 -5.74 11.34 1.07
CA PHE A 22 -6.04 11.02 -0.32
C PHE A 22 -6.64 9.62 -0.45
N TYR A 23 -6.07 8.63 0.20
CA TYR A 23 -6.57 7.26 0.16
C TYR A 23 -7.96 7.16 0.77
N LYS A 24 -8.16 7.80 1.90
CA LYS A 24 -9.46 7.80 2.58
C LYS A 24 -10.56 8.39 1.71
N GLU A 25 -10.27 9.49 1.01
CA GLU A 25 -11.22 10.15 0.13
C GLU A 25 -11.52 9.37 -1.15
N ASN A 26 -10.66 8.43 -1.51
CA ASN A 26 -10.73 7.70 -2.77
C ASN A 26 -10.93 6.20 -2.57
N LYS A 27 -11.79 5.82 -1.64
CA LYS A 27 -12.26 4.45 -1.38
C LYS A 27 -11.27 3.51 -0.70
N ALA A 28 -10.06 3.94 -0.42
CA ALA A 28 -9.12 3.16 0.39
C ALA A 28 -9.16 3.69 1.83
N GLU A 29 -10.29 3.48 2.50
CA GLU A 29 -10.54 4.07 3.81
C GLU A 29 -9.73 3.47 4.93
N VAL A 30 -9.38 2.20 4.82
CA VAL A 30 -8.64 1.50 5.87
C VAL A 30 -7.19 1.37 5.45
N SER A 31 -6.29 1.96 6.22
CA SER A 31 -4.86 1.89 6.00
C SER A 31 -4.17 1.48 7.29
N ILE A 32 -3.18 0.62 7.15
CA ILE A 32 -2.33 0.20 8.26
C ILE A 32 -1.02 0.95 8.10
N VAL A 33 -0.62 1.65 9.14
CA VAL A 33 0.56 2.51 9.10
C VAL A 33 1.64 1.91 9.96
N THR A 34 2.83 1.76 9.41
CA THR A 34 3.99 1.33 10.16
C THR A 34 5.17 2.26 9.83
N LEU A 35 6.12 2.30 10.73
CA LEU A 35 7.29 3.16 10.58
C LEU A 35 8.48 2.34 10.11
N GLY A 36 9.31 2.94 9.29
CA GLY A 36 10.50 2.30 8.77
C GLY A 36 11.66 3.26 8.68
N LYS A 37 12.81 2.72 8.31
CA LYS A 37 14.01 3.52 8.07
C LYS A 37 14.48 3.28 6.63
N GLY A 38 14.95 4.34 5.99
CA GLY A 38 15.56 4.20 4.68
C GLY A 38 16.87 3.40 4.79
N THR A 39 17.04 2.44 3.89
CA THR A 39 18.23 1.59 3.86
C THR A 39 19.11 1.87 2.65
N ALA A 40 18.71 2.78 1.76
CA ALA A 40 19.52 3.16 0.62
C ALA A 40 20.78 3.90 1.09
N ASN A 41 21.87 3.76 0.34
CA ASN A 41 23.09 4.48 0.66
C ASN A 41 22.93 5.99 0.36
N ASP A 42 23.83 6.81 0.92
CA ASP A 42 23.73 8.27 0.82
C ASP A 42 23.71 8.76 -0.63
N GLU A 43 24.49 8.14 -1.53
CA GLU A 43 24.53 8.52 -2.95
C GLU A 43 23.17 8.31 -3.62
N VAL A 44 22.52 7.17 -3.37
CA VAL A 44 21.20 6.86 -3.93
C VAL A 44 20.16 7.80 -3.34
N LEU A 45 20.23 8.05 -2.03
CA LEU A 45 19.29 8.94 -1.36
C LEU A 45 19.41 10.37 -1.91
N ASP A 46 20.63 10.88 -2.09
CA ASP A 46 20.86 12.20 -2.65
C ASP A 46 20.35 12.29 -4.10
N TYR A 47 20.61 11.26 -4.89
CA TYR A 47 20.15 11.22 -6.28
C TYR A 47 18.63 11.25 -6.40
N LEU A 48 17.94 10.55 -5.50
CA LEU A 48 16.48 10.48 -5.47
C LEU A 48 15.84 11.65 -4.73
N GLY A 49 16.63 12.52 -4.12
CA GLY A 49 16.12 13.62 -3.31
C GLY A 49 15.57 13.15 -1.97
N LEU A 50 15.94 11.97 -1.53
CA LEU A 50 15.48 11.40 -0.27
C LEU A 50 16.51 11.66 0.83
N GLU A 51 16.04 11.98 2.01
CA GLU A 51 16.90 12.08 3.19
C GLU A 51 17.04 10.70 3.85
N VAL A 52 18.12 10.49 4.60
CA VAL A 52 18.32 9.30 5.45
C VAL A 52 17.35 9.35 6.62
N ALA A 53 16.10 9.62 6.35
CA ALA A 53 15.11 9.90 7.37
C ALA A 53 14.20 8.72 7.60
N GLU A 54 13.48 8.83 8.66
CA GLU A 54 12.43 7.92 9.03
C GLU A 54 11.32 7.95 7.99
N LYS A 55 10.90 6.77 7.57
CA LYS A 55 9.87 6.58 6.57
C LYS A 55 8.58 6.08 7.19
N THR A 56 7.49 6.33 6.52
CA THR A 56 6.20 5.74 6.84
C THR A 56 5.84 4.75 5.74
N VAL A 57 5.41 3.57 6.14
CA VAL A 57 4.92 2.53 5.24
C VAL A 57 3.42 2.43 5.46
N ILE A 58 2.66 2.61 4.39
CA ILE A 58 1.20 2.55 4.42
C ILE A 58 0.76 1.31 3.66
N LEU A 59 0.03 0.43 4.32
CA LEU A 59 -0.51 -0.79 3.73
C LEU A 59 -2.03 -0.65 3.61
N SER A 60 -2.55 -0.86 2.41
CA SER A 60 -3.99 -0.83 2.16
C SER A 60 -4.35 -1.97 1.23
N ILE A 61 -5.53 -2.54 1.43
CA ILE A 61 -6.04 -3.57 0.51
C ILE A 61 -6.96 -2.88 -0.49
N VAL A 62 -6.68 -3.07 -1.76
CA VAL A 62 -7.41 -2.42 -2.84
C VAL A 62 -7.82 -3.41 -3.92
N THR A 63 -8.93 -3.13 -4.58
CA THR A 63 -9.33 -3.84 -5.79
C THR A 63 -8.59 -3.27 -7.00
N ASP A 64 -8.64 -3.98 -8.10
CA ASP A 64 -8.00 -3.51 -9.35
C ASP A 64 -8.54 -2.14 -9.79
N SER A 65 -9.85 -1.96 -9.73
CA SER A 65 -10.47 -0.69 -10.14
C SER A 65 -10.07 0.47 -9.23
N VAL A 66 -10.01 0.23 -7.92
CA VAL A 66 -9.57 1.25 -6.96
C VAL A 66 -8.11 1.59 -7.17
N TRP A 67 -7.26 0.60 -7.40
CA TRP A 67 -5.84 0.83 -7.68
C TRP A 67 -5.63 1.72 -8.92
N LYS A 68 -6.36 1.44 -10.00
CA LYS A 68 -6.24 2.25 -11.22
C LYS A 68 -6.63 3.70 -10.98
N MET A 69 -7.67 3.94 -10.19
CA MET A 69 -8.09 5.28 -9.82
C MET A 69 -7.04 5.96 -8.94
N LEU A 70 -6.55 5.27 -7.93
CA LEU A 70 -5.54 5.81 -7.02
C LEU A 70 -4.23 6.13 -7.74
N LYS A 71 -3.81 5.26 -8.65
CA LYS A 71 -2.59 5.47 -9.42
C LYS A 71 -2.62 6.80 -10.19
N ARG A 72 -3.75 7.12 -10.78
CA ARG A 72 -3.92 8.40 -11.48
C ARG A 72 -3.81 9.59 -10.54
N GLY A 73 -4.48 9.50 -9.39
CA GLY A 73 -4.44 10.56 -8.38
C GLY A 73 -3.05 10.73 -7.78
N LEU A 74 -2.34 9.63 -7.54
CA LEU A 74 -0.96 9.68 -7.04
C LEU A 74 -0.06 10.47 -7.99
N GLN A 75 -0.24 10.31 -9.29
CA GLN A 75 0.53 11.04 -10.27
C GLN A 75 0.11 12.50 -10.39
N ARG A 76 -1.19 12.78 -10.40
CA ARG A 76 -1.72 14.12 -10.64
C ARG A 76 -1.76 15.00 -9.39
N GLU A 77 -2.25 14.46 -8.28
CA GLU A 77 -2.46 15.25 -7.06
C GLU A 77 -1.26 15.21 -6.12
N LEU A 78 -0.65 14.04 -5.94
CA LEU A 78 0.46 13.87 -5.01
C LEU A 78 1.82 13.92 -5.69
N GLN A 79 1.85 13.96 -7.01
CA GLN A 79 3.08 14.07 -7.80
C GLN A 79 4.12 13.01 -7.43
N ILE A 80 3.68 11.77 -7.34
CA ILE A 80 4.54 10.68 -6.86
C ILE A 80 5.75 10.42 -7.78
N ASP A 81 5.67 10.85 -9.03
CA ASP A 81 6.77 10.69 -9.99
C ASP A 81 7.91 11.70 -9.74
N VAL A 82 7.69 12.69 -8.89
CA VAL A 82 8.74 13.64 -8.52
C VAL A 82 9.68 12.98 -7.52
N PRO A 83 11.00 13.01 -7.74
CA PRO A 83 11.95 12.43 -6.78
C PRO A 83 11.77 12.99 -5.37
N GLY A 84 11.81 12.12 -4.38
CA GLY A 84 11.65 12.50 -2.99
C GLY A 84 10.24 12.45 -2.44
N VAL A 85 9.22 12.27 -3.29
CA VAL A 85 7.84 12.18 -2.83
C VAL A 85 7.56 10.84 -2.18
N GLY A 86 7.95 9.75 -2.82
CA GLY A 86 7.73 8.42 -2.30
C GLY A 86 7.54 7.41 -3.43
N ILE A 87 7.20 6.21 -3.04
CA ILE A 87 6.87 5.13 -3.98
C ILE A 87 5.58 4.45 -3.55
N ALA A 88 4.85 3.93 -4.53
CA ALA A 88 3.66 3.12 -4.28
C ALA A 88 3.65 1.97 -5.27
N PHE A 89 3.34 0.79 -4.79
CA PHE A 89 3.25 -0.40 -5.64
C PHE A 89 2.20 -1.34 -5.08
N ILE A 90 1.81 -2.31 -5.89
CA ILE A 90 0.84 -3.32 -5.46
C ILE A 90 1.46 -4.72 -5.48
N VAL A 91 0.99 -5.54 -4.56
CA VAL A 91 1.35 -6.95 -4.47
C VAL A 91 0.05 -7.75 -4.55
N PRO A 92 -0.07 -8.70 -5.47
CA PRO A 92 -1.27 -9.52 -5.51
C PRO A 92 -1.46 -10.29 -4.21
N VAL A 93 -2.69 -10.34 -3.73
CA VAL A 93 -3.04 -11.09 -2.53
C VAL A 93 -3.64 -12.41 -2.94
N SER A 94 -3.00 -13.51 -2.60
CA SER A 94 -3.48 -14.84 -2.90
C SER A 94 -4.44 -15.36 -1.84
N SER A 95 -4.29 -14.93 -0.59
CA SER A 95 -5.14 -15.39 0.51
C SER A 95 -5.15 -14.38 1.64
N ILE A 96 -6.31 -14.20 2.25
CA ILE A 96 -6.49 -13.42 3.48
C ILE A 96 -7.25 -14.29 4.47
N GLY A 97 -6.70 -14.46 5.65
CA GLY A 97 -7.39 -15.15 6.74
C GLY A 97 -8.47 -14.25 7.35
N GLY A 98 -9.69 -14.78 7.49
CA GLY A 98 -10.79 -14.07 8.12
C GLY A 98 -11.67 -13.28 7.15
N LYS A 99 -12.94 -13.61 7.12
CA LYS A 99 -13.91 -12.94 6.25
C LYS A 99 -14.22 -11.52 6.72
N ARG A 100 -14.33 -11.34 8.03
CA ARG A 100 -14.64 -10.02 8.60
C ARG A 100 -13.52 -9.03 8.34
N GLU A 101 -12.29 -9.49 8.47
CA GLU A 101 -11.10 -8.68 8.25
C GLU A 101 -11.02 -8.25 6.80
N LEU A 102 -11.29 -9.15 5.87
CA LEU A 102 -11.31 -8.82 4.45
C LEU A 102 -12.38 -7.78 4.14
N MET A 103 -13.59 -7.93 4.67
CA MET A 103 -14.67 -6.97 4.45
C MET A 103 -14.32 -5.61 5.03
N PHE A 104 -13.69 -5.57 6.19
CA PHE A 104 -13.24 -4.33 6.81
C PHE A 104 -12.16 -3.64 5.98
N LEU A 105 -11.17 -4.39 5.53
CA LEU A 105 -10.05 -3.85 4.76
C LEU A 105 -10.45 -3.37 3.36
N THR A 106 -11.56 -3.90 2.84
CA THR A 106 -12.08 -3.50 1.52
C THR A 106 -13.37 -2.69 1.62
N GLU A 107 -13.60 -2.04 2.76
CA GLU A 107 -14.77 -1.21 2.97
C GLU A 107 -14.91 -0.16 1.87
N ASN A 108 -16.14 -0.02 1.36
CA ASN A 108 -16.48 0.89 0.26
C ASN A 108 -15.86 0.54 -1.10
N GLN A 109 -15.27 -0.63 -1.23
CA GLN A 109 -14.79 -1.13 -2.50
C GLN A 109 -15.73 -2.23 -3.03
N ASP A 110 -15.93 -2.23 -4.33
CA ASP A 110 -16.71 -3.26 -4.98
C ASP A 110 -15.89 -4.55 -5.05
N PHE A 111 -16.14 -5.42 -4.10
CA PHE A 111 -15.44 -6.69 -4.02
C PHE A 111 -16.44 -7.83 -3.86
N GLU A 112 -16.43 -8.75 -4.81
CA GLU A 112 -17.20 -9.97 -4.69
C GLU A 112 -16.37 -11.04 -3.99
N LYS A 113 -16.95 -11.63 -2.95
CA LYS A 113 -16.37 -12.79 -2.32
C LYS A 113 -16.35 -13.92 -3.30
N GLY A 114 -15.18 -14.22 -3.79
CA GLY A 114 -14.98 -15.33 -4.68
C GLY A 114 -14.00 -16.33 -4.09
N GLU A 115 -13.66 -17.28 -4.91
CA GLU A 115 -12.59 -18.22 -4.60
C GLU A 115 -11.26 -17.48 -4.56
N GLU A 116 -10.35 -17.99 -3.78
CA GLU A 116 -9.00 -17.44 -3.73
C GLU A 116 -8.36 -17.50 -5.11
N THR A 117 -7.72 -16.42 -5.50
CA THR A 117 -6.97 -16.38 -6.73
C THR A 117 -5.66 -17.14 -6.54
N ILE A 118 -5.47 -18.18 -7.33
CA ILE A 118 -4.21 -18.93 -7.32
C ILE A 118 -3.31 -18.30 -8.35
N LEU A 119 -2.22 -17.70 -7.88
CA LEU A 119 -1.21 -17.14 -8.75
C LEU A 119 -0.29 -18.27 -9.22
N LYS A 120 -0.18 -18.42 -10.53
CA LYS A 120 0.72 -19.42 -11.11
C LYS A 120 2.15 -18.88 -11.12
N GLU A 121 3.10 -19.77 -10.93
CA GLU A 121 4.53 -19.50 -11.11
C GLU A 121 5.13 -18.47 -10.15
N THR A 122 4.57 -18.37 -8.95
CA THR A 122 5.20 -17.53 -7.92
C THR A 122 6.36 -18.30 -7.30
N THR A 123 7.56 -17.71 -7.40
CA THR A 123 8.74 -18.27 -6.75
C THR A 123 8.95 -17.77 -5.33
N HIS A 124 8.27 -16.66 -5.01
CA HIS A 124 8.37 -16.03 -3.69
C HIS A 124 6.99 -15.59 -3.23
N GLU A 125 6.78 -15.67 -1.92
CA GLU A 125 5.55 -15.20 -1.30
C GLU A 125 5.89 -14.30 -0.13
N LEU A 126 5.04 -13.31 0.10
CA LEU A 126 5.14 -12.43 1.26
C LEU A 126 4.01 -12.77 2.23
N LEU A 127 4.37 -13.13 3.45
CA LEU A 127 3.40 -13.32 4.51
C LEU A 127 3.38 -12.09 5.40
N VAL A 128 2.21 -11.49 5.55
CA VAL A 128 2.02 -10.34 6.44
C VAL A 128 1.12 -10.78 7.59
N VAL A 129 1.61 -10.61 8.80
CA VAL A 129 0.85 -10.93 10.01
C VAL A 129 0.73 -9.67 10.85
N ILE A 130 -0.51 -9.37 11.24
CA ILE A 130 -0.80 -8.24 12.10
C ILE A 130 -1.41 -8.80 13.39
N ALA A 131 -0.73 -8.56 14.48
CA ALA A 131 -1.12 -9.13 15.77
C ALA A 131 -0.97 -8.08 16.87
N ASN A 132 -1.56 -8.37 18.01
CA ASN A 132 -1.38 -7.53 19.17
C ASN A 132 0.07 -7.58 19.63
N GLN A 133 0.54 -6.49 20.21
CA GLN A 133 1.90 -6.41 20.74
C GLN A 133 2.13 -7.53 21.77
N GLY A 134 3.28 -8.19 21.64
CA GLY A 134 3.66 -9.26 22.55
C GLY A 134 3.38 -10.68 22.03
N TYR A 135 2.84 -10.79 20.80
CA TYR A 135 2.57 -12.09 20.17
C TYR A 135 3.46 -12.33 18.97
#